data_614ec306d3727f0aee1964da8965d0b4
#
_entry.id   614ec306d3727f0aee1964da8965d0b4
#
_cell.length_a   1.000
_cell.length_b   1.000
_cell.length_c   1.000
_cell.angle_alpha   90.00
_cell.angle_beta   90.00
_cell.angle_gamma   90.00
#
_symmetry.space_group_name_H-M   'P 1'
#
loop_
_entity.id
_entity.type
_entity.pdbx_description
1 polymer ?
#
loop_
_entity_poly.entity_id
_entity_poly.type
_entity_poly.pdbx_seq_one_letter_code
_entity_poly.pdbx_strand_id
1 'polypeptide(L)'
;MMKHLSVMMLSASMLLVSIGTANADRLKDLTSIAGIRSNQLVGYGVVVGLAGTGDGNSGLTLQSLQSMVSQFGLVTDSANLSAKNAAAVMVTAELPAFMKPGQQFDITISTIGGAKSLRGGTLMMTPLLGADGETYAIAQGNVVVGGLGVTGNDGSSIIVNVPTVGRIPRGATLERLVESPFQSSQNIILNLHQSDFSTAMGVAEAVNDVFGPEVATPLDASSIKVRAPQDPAQKVSFVSLLENIEVEPAQPPARVIVNSRTGTIVIGGDVRITPAVVTHGSLTVRVNEDKQVFQANNVAQNAQGAITTPGQATVVDDTEIEIEQEPARAFIFDPGVELADIVDAINGVGGSPADLVAILEALREAGSLRAEIIVI
;
A
#
# COMPACT_ATOMS: atom_id res chain seq x y z
N MET A 1 48.67 2.42 -39.03
CA MET A 1 47.37 3.10 -39.02
C MET A 1 46.21 2.20 -38.52
N MET A 2 46.11 0.91 -38.91
CA MET A 2 45.04 0.01 -38.48
C MET A 2 45.06 -0.44 -37.00
N LYS A 3 46.23 -0.45 -36.31
CA LYS A 3 46.31 -0.84 -34.90
C LYS A 3 45.82 0.24 -33.93
N HIS A 4 45.87 1.49 -34.31
CA HIS A 4 45.34 2.59 -33.47
C HIS A 4 43.84 2.74 -33.59
N LEU A 5 43.22 2.31 -34.69
CA LEU A 5 41.77 2.33 -34.90
C LEU A 5 41.07 1.23 -34.08
N SER A 6 41.70 0.08 -33.92
CA SER A 6 41.12 -1.03 -33.11
C SER A 6 41.18 -0.76 -31.60
N VAL A 7 42.23 -0.06 -31.13
CA VAL A 7 42.31 0.31 -29.69
C VAL A 7 41.30 1.42 -29.35
N MET A 8 41.06 2.35 -30.29
CA MET A 8 40.07 3.42 -30.11
C MET A 8 38.63 2.88 -30.14
N MET A 9 38.32 1.85 -30.94
CA MET A 9 37.04 1.14 -30.92
C MET A 9 36.84 0.32 -29.64
N LEU A 10 37.89 -0.29 -29.10
CA LEU A 10 37.80 -1.05 -27.86
C LEU A 10 37.57 -0.16 -26.63
N SER A 11 38.20 1.03 -26.61
CA SER A 11 37.99 2.03 -25.53
C SER A 11 36.60 2.68 -25.60
N ALA A 12 36.02 2.88 -26.79
CA ALA A 12 34.67 3.39 -26.97
C ALA A 12 33.59 2.35 -26.57
N SER A 13 33.86 1.04 -26.76
CA SER A 13 32.97 -0.04 -26.34
C SER A 13 32.96 -0.24 -24.82
N MET A 14 34.04 0.11 -24.11
CA MET A 14 34.13 -0.04 -22.66
C MET A 14 33.45 1.10 -21.89
N LEU A 15 33.14 2.22 -22.56
CA LEU A 15 32.40 3.36 -21.97
C LEU A 15 30.88 3.20 -21.99
N LEU A 16 30.34 2.18 -22.67
CA LEU A 16 28.88 1.97 -22.84
C LEU A 16 28.26 0.98 -21.84
N VAL A 17 29.01 0.47 -20.86
CA VAL A 17 28.53 -0.66 -20.00
C VAL A 17 28.08 -0.22 -18.58
N SER A 18 27.95 1.04 -18.28
CA SER A 18 27.46 1.47 -16.96
C SER A 18 26.30 2.44 -17.02
N ILE A 19 25.24 2.11 -17.78
CA ILE A 19 23.94 2.69 -17.52
C ILE A 19 23.27 1.76 -16.49
N GLY A 20 23.66 1.92 -15.23
CA GLY A 20 22.86 1.40 -14.13
C GLY A 20 21.47 2.01 -14.27
N THR A 21 20.45 1.21 -14.33
CA THR A 21 19.07 1.67 -14.22
C THR A 21 18.91 2.28 -12.84
N ALA A 22 19.08 3.58 -12.73
CA ALA A 22 18.67 4.31 -11.53
C ALA A 22 17.16 4.11 -11.43
N ASN A 23 16.70 3.37 -10.42
CA ASN A 23 15.29 3.24 -10.08
C ASN A 23 14.90 4.52 -9.33
N ALA A 24 14.69 5.61 -10.06
CA ALA A 24 14.16 6.83 -9.49
C ALA A 24 12.64 6.79 -9.54
N ASP A 25 12.01 6.93 -8.39
CA ASP A 25 10.57 7.04 -8.25
C ASP A 25 10.15 8.50 -8.27
N ARG A 26 8.96 8.79 -8.79
CA ARG A 26 8.44 10.15 -8.77
C ARG A 26 7.95 10.50 -7.38
N LEU A 27 8.12 11.75 -6.99
CA LEU A 27 7.74 12.23 -5.67
C LEU A 27 6.27 11.92 -5.32
N LYS A 28 5.34 11.97 -6.28
CA LYS A 28 3.93 11.61 -6.08
C LYS A 28 3.70 10.13 -5.76
N ASP A 29 4.63 9.25 -6.14
CA ASP A 29 4.54 7.82 -5.88
C ASP A 29 5.11 7.48 -4.49
N LEU A 30 5.95 8.37 -3.93
CA LEU A 30 6.57 8.24 -2.61
C LEU A 30 5.85 9.01 -1.51
N THR A 31 5.10 10.07 -1.86
CA THR A 31 4.54 11.00 -0.88
C THR A 31 3.07 11.31 -1.12
N SER A 32 2.42 11.76 -0.05
CA SER A 32 1.09 12.38 -0.08
C SER A 32 1.16 13.80 0.48
N ILE A 33 0.32 14.70 -0.04
CA ILE A 33 0.25 16.07 0.45
C ILE A 33 -0.66 16.13 1.67
N ALA A 34 -0.15 16.63 2.79
CA ALA A 34 -0.92 16.81 4.00
C ALA A 34 -2.08 17.81 3.79
N GLY A 35 -3.22 17.48 4.37
CA GLY A 35 -4.43 18.30 4.23
C GLY A 35 -5.23 18.05 2.95
N ILE A 36 -4.76 17.20 2.05
CA ILE A 36 -5.52 16.67 0.92
C ILE A 36 -6.01 15.28 1.31
N ARG A 37 -7.28 15.19 1.71
CA ARG A 37 -7.91 13.92 2.07
C ARG A 37 -9.35 13.88 1.62
N SER A 38 -9.86 12.70 1.38
CA SER A 38 -11.30 12.48 1.28
C SER A 38 -11.95 12.60 2.67
N ASN A 39 -13.19 13.10 2.70
CA ASN A 39 -13.97 13.22 3.93
C ASN A 39 -15.13 12.22 3.89
N GLN A 40 -15.32 11.49 4.98
CA GLN A 40 -16.41 10.56 5.10
C GLN A 40 -17.68 11.31 5.49
N LEU A 41 -18.76 11.09 4.73
CA LEU A 41 -20.09 11.63 4.99
C LEU A 41 -21.04 10.50 5.35
N VAL A 42 -21.94 10.77 6.27
CA VAL A 42 -22.98 9.83 6.72
C VAL A 42 -24.34 10.52 6.74
N GLY A 43 -25.37 9.79 6.38
CA GLY A 43 -26.74 10.28 6.45
C GLY A 43 -27.73 9.18 6.79
N TYR A 44 -28.87 9.58 7.33
CA TYR A 44 -30.02 8.71 7.56
C TYR A 44 -31.12 9.07 6.57
N GLY A 45 -31.60 8.07 5.83
CA GLY A 45 -32.61 8.27 4.82
C GLY A 45 -33.65 7.16 4.72
N VAL A 46 -34.58 7.34 3.81
CA VAL A 46 -35.63 6.36 3.52
C VAL A 46 -35.60 6.04 2.02
N VAL A 47 -35.56 4.75 1.71
CA VAL A 47 -35.78 4.24 0.36
C VAL A 47 -37.25 3.86 0.21
N VAL A 48 -37.87 4.31 -0.86
CA VAL A 48 -39.28 4.03 -1.20
C VAL A 48 -39.39 3.32 -2.53
N GLY A 49 -40.56 2.76 -2.83
CA GLY A 49 -40.80 2.07 -4.11
C GLY A 49 -40.38 0.60 -4.12
N LEU A 50 -40.10 0.01 -2.97
CA LEU A 50 -39.79 -1.40 -2.84
C LEU A 50 -41.03 -2.29 -3.08
N ALA A 51 -40.84 -3.40 -3.80
CA ALA A 51 -41.93 -4.33 -4.15
C ALA A 51 -42.25 -5.33 -3.01
N GLY A 52 -42.63 -4.82 -1.84
CA GLY A 52 -42.96 -5.63 -0.67
C GLY A 52 -41.71 -6.16 0.09
N THR A 53 -40.50 -5.72 -0.25
CA THR A 53 -39.23 -6.16 0.37
C THR A 53 -38.74 -5.20 1.45
N GLY A 54 -39.51 -4.19 1.79
CA GLY A 54 -39.16 -3.18 2.80
C GLY A 54 -39.22 -3.69 4.25
N ASP A 55 -39.18 -2.73 5.20
CA ASP A 55 -39.06 -3.01 6.63
C ASP A 55 -40.36 -3.53 7.32
N GLY A 56 -41.45 -3.60 6.57
CA GLY A 56 -42.75 -4.09 7.11
C GLY A 56 -43.33 -3.13 8.17
N ASN A 57 -43.36 -3.56 9.41
CA ASN A 57 -43.92 -2.80 10.52
C ASN A 57 -42.86 -2.22 11.45
N SER A 58 -41.66 -1.89 10.92
CA SER A 58 -40.63 -1.23 11.70
C SER A 58 -41.06 0.15 12.17
N GLY A 59 -41.09 0.35 13.48
CA GLY A 59 -41.47 1.65 14.09
C GLY A 59 -40.59 2.80 13.61
N LEU A 60 -39.28 2.55 13.43
CA LEU A 60 -38.33 3.55 12.93
C LEU A 60 -38.71 4.05 11.52
N THR A 61 -38.98 3.13 10.60
CA THR A 61 -39.33 3.44 9.22
C THR A 61 -40.70 4.11 9.13
N LEU A 62 -41.67 3.69 9.92
CA LEU A 62 -43.00 4.30 9.98
C LEU A 62 -42.91 5.74 10.51
N GLN A 63 -42.15 5.99 11.57
CA GLN A 63 -41.92 7.34 12.12
C GLN A 63 -41.23 8.23 11.11
N SER A 64 -40.27 7.74 10.40
CA SER A 64 -39.55 8.47 9.36
C SER A 64 -40.45 8.85 8.18
N LEU A 65 -41.30 7.90 7.74
CA LEU A 65 -42.29 8.16 6.69
C LEU A 65 -43.32 9.22 7.17
N GLN A 66 -43.80 9.12 8.41
CA GLN A 66 -44.72 10.07 8.96
C GLN A 66 -44.09 11.48 9.04
N SER A 67 -42.87 11.59 9.51
CA SER A 67 -42.15 12.87 9.56
C SER A 67 -41.95 13.45 8.16
N MET A 68 -41.62 12.65 7.18
CA MET A 68 -41.45 13.10 5.80
C MET A 68 -42.77 13.55 5.18
N VAL A 69 -43.84 12.79 5.34
CA VAL A 69 -45.18 13.13 4.81
C VAL A 69 -45.68 14.42 5.46
N SER A 70 -45.42 14.63 6.75
CA SER A 70 -45.80 15.84 7.45
C SER A 70 -45.09 17.10 6.93
N GLN A 71 -43.84 16.99 6.46
CA GLN A 71 -43.12 18.09 5.81
C GLN A 71 -43.77 18.54 4.49
N PHE A 72 -44.51 17.65 3.83
CA PHE A 72 -45.33 18.01 2.65
C PHE A 72 -46.71 18.54 3.00
N GLY A 73 -46.98 18.79 4.28
CA GLY A 73 -48.26 19.34 4.75
C GLY A 73 -49.40 18.29 4.84
N LEU A 74 -49.08 17.02 4.75
CA LEU A 74 -50.06 15.92 4.87
C LEU A 74 -50.03 15.38 6.29
N VAL A 75 -51.19 15.37 6.94
CA VAL A 75 -51.37 14.76 8.25
C VAL A 75 -51.92 13.36 8.07
N THR A 76 -51.09 12.36 8.41
CA THR A 76 -51.46 10.94 8.29
C THR A 76 -51.24 10.26 9.63
N ASP A 77 -52.22 9.48 10.06
CA ASP A 77 -52.06 8.61 11.23
C ASP A 77 -51.13 7.45 10.93
N SER A 78 -50.18 7.20 11.85
CA SER A 78 -49.20 6.10 11.74
C SER A 78 -49.86 4.74 11.55
N ALA A 79 -51.09 4.53 12.04
CA ALA A 79 -51.86 3.32 11.90
C ALA A 79 -52.19 2.96 10.43
N ASN A 80 -52.23 3.95 9.54
CA ASN A 80 -52.54 3.80 8.12
C ASN A 80 -51.32 3.70 7.22
N LEU A 81 -50.10 3.82 7.77
CA LEU A 81 -48.88 3.70 7.03
C LEU A 81 -48.34 2.26 7.08
N SER A 82 -47.74 1.83 5.98
CA SER A 82 -47.08 0.51 5.91
C SER A 82 -45.69 0.68 5.27
N ALA A 83 -44.68 0.24 5.97
CA ALA A 83 -43.31 0.25 5.47
C ALA A 83 -42.97 -1.00 4.63
N LYS A 84 -43.97 -1.76 4.11
CA LYS A 84 -43.69 -2.88 3.20
C LYS A 84 -42.95 -2.46 1.94
N ASN A 85 -43.21 -1.24 1.46
CA ASN A 85 -42.60 -0.68 0.26
C ASN A 85 -41.55 0.37 0.57
N ALA A 86 -41.12 0.47 1.84
CA ALA A 86 -40.11 1.43 2.27
C ALA A 86 -39.11 0.78 3.23
N ALA A 87 -37.90 1.31 3.29
CA ALA A 87 -36.85 0.86 4.18
C ALA A 87 -36.05 2.05 4.73
N ALA A 88 -35.74 2.00 6.01
CA ALA A 88 -34.79 2.92 6.63
C ALA A 88 -33.36 2.48 6.25
N VAL A 89 -32.58 3.45 5.81
CA VAL A 89 -31.21 3.19 5.31
C VAL A 89 -30.20 4.17 5.92
N MET A 90 -28.99 3.64 6.14
CA MET A 90 -27.80 4.47 6.33
C MET A 90 -27.19 4.76 4.96
N VAL A 91 -26.88 5.99 4.72
CA VAL A 91 -26.20 6.47 3.53
C VAL A 91 -24.77 6.81 3.93
N THR A 92 -23.80 6.23 3.22
CA THR A 92 -22.39 6.54 3.40
C THR A 92 -21.80 7.03 2.08
N ALA A 93 -20.91 7.99 2.17
CA ALA A 93 -20.25 8.52 1.01
C ALA A 93 -18.84 8.99 1.35
N GLU A 94 -17.98 8.90 0.36
CA GLU A 94 -16.65 9.46 0.42
C GLU A 94 -16.61 10.71 -0.47
N LEU A 95 -16.45 11.87 0.17
CA LEU A 95 -16.30 13.14 -0.53
C LEU A 95 -14.86 13.34 -0.94
N PRO A 96 -14.52 13.27 -2.23
CA PRO A 96 -13.17 13.52 -2.72
C PRO A 96 -12.69 14.93 -2.39
N ALA A 97 -11.36 15.07 -2.22
CA ALA A 97 -10.77 16.38 -2.02
C ALA A 97 -11.04 17.31 -3.23
N PHE A 98 -11.10 18.60 -2.97
CA PHE A 98 -11.26 19.67 -3.97
C PHE A 98 -12.57 19.67 -4.76
N MET A 99 -13.56 18.86 -4.42
CA MET A 99 -14.88 18.96 -5.04
C MET A 99 -15.50 20.33 -4.83
N LYS A 100 -16.25 20.80 -5.83
CA LYS A 100 -16.93 22.09 -5.81
C LYS A 100 -18.45 21.90 -5.61
N PRO A 101 -19.14 22.87 -5.01
CA PRO A 101 -20.59 22.83 -4.91
C PRO A 101 -21.25 22.61 -6.29
N GLY A 102 -22.27 21.77 -6.30
CA GLY A 102 -22.95 21.31 -7.53
C GLY A 102 -22.34 20.09 -8.19
N GLN A 103 -21.16 19.65 -7.81
CA GLN A 103 -20.58 18.40 -8.31
C GLN A 103 -21.22 17.19 -7.64
N GLN A 104 -21.33 16.10 -8.40
CA GLN A 104 -21.97 14.87 -7.95
C GLN A 104 -20.94 13.77 -7.70
N PHE A 105 -21.22 12.94 -6.70
CA PHE A 105 -20.40 11.78 -6.32
C PHE A 105 -21.27 10.58 -5.93
N ASP A 106 -20.66 9.44 -5.91
CA ASP A 106 -21.31 8.16 -5.65
C ASP A 106 -21.59 7.98 -4.16
N ILE A 107 -22.70 7.32 -3.85
CA ILE A 107 -23.06 6.96 -2.50
C ILE A 107 -23.38 5.48 -2.36
N THR A 108 -23.17 4.96 -1.18
CA THR A 108 -23.54 3.60 -0.78
C THR A 108 -24.64 3.69 0.25
N ILE A 109 -25.64 2.84 0.11
CA ILE A 109 -26.76 2.76 1.05
C ILE A 109 -26.87 1.36 1.61
N SER A 110 -27.18 1.25 2.89
CA SER A 110 -27.33 -0.02 3.59
C SER A 110 -28.58 0.02 4.46
N THR A 111 -29.34 -1.06 4.52
CA THR A 111 -30.54 -1.12 5.36
C THR A 111 -30.18 -1.12 6.84
N ILE A 112 -30.96 -0.41 7.66
CA ILE A 112 -30.85 -0.44 9.11
C ILE A 112 -31.88 -1.38 9.70
N GLY A 113 -33.03 -1.48 9.03
CA GLY A 113 -34.17 -2.28 9.46
C GLY A 113 -34.16 -3.72 8.91
N GLY A 114 -35.36 -4.30 8.87
CA GLY A 114 -35.58 -5.68 8.42
C GLY A 114 -35.84 -5.85 6.93
N ALA A 115 -35.53 -4.87 6.09
CA ALA A 115 -35.77 -4.94 4.66
C ALA A 115 -34.96 -6.08 4.01
N LYS A 116 -35.61 -6.85 3.18
CA LYS A 116 -35.02 -8.01 2.52
C LYS A 116 -34.24 -7.64 1.25
N SER A 117 -34.60 -6.55 0.60
CA SER A 117 -33.94 -6.05 -0.61
C SER A 117 -34.25 -4.58 -0.87
N LEU A 118 -33.28 -3.83 -1.35
CA LEU A 118 -33.42 -2.43 -1.80
C LEU A 118 -33.66 -2.31 -3.32
N ARG A 119 -33.78 -3.44 -4.03
CA ARG A 119 -33.90 -3.46 -5.48
C ARG A 119 -35.18 -2.72 -5.95
N GLY A 120 -34.99 -1.85 -6.95
CA GLY A 120 -36.07 -1.04 -7.54
C GLY A 120 -36.48 0.17 -6.69
N GLY A 121 -35.89 0.35 -5.53
CA GLY A 121 -36.16 1.46 -4.66
C GLY A 121 -35.49 2.78 -5.10
N THR A 122 -36.03 3.88 -4.61
CA THR A 122 -35.49 5.22 -4.78
C THR A 122 -35.21 5.83 -3.42
N LEU A 123 -33.98 6.32 -3.21
CA LEU A 123 -33.61 7.07 -2.02
C LEU A 123 -34.28 8.46 -2.07
N MET A 124 -35.01 8.81 -1.05
CA MET A 124 -35.56 10.15 -0.87
C MET A 124 -34.46 11.12 -0.47
N MET A 125 -34.71 12.42 -0.68
CA MET A 125 -33.78 13.50 -0.35
C MET A 125 -33.27 13.34 1.09
N THR A 126 -31.95 13.15 1.22
CA THR A 126 -31.28 12.79 2.48
C THR A 126 -30.07 13.70 2.66
N PRO A 127 -29.99 14.47 3.74
CA PRO A 127 -28.78 15.23 4.06
C PRO A 127 -27.64 14.28 4.47
N LEU A 128 -26.43 14.57 3.98
CA LEU A 128 -25.22 13.90 4.36
C LEU A 128 -24.39 14.81 5.25
N LEU A 129 -24.08 14.33 6.45
CA LEU A 129 -23.37 15.07 7.48
C LEU A 129 -21.89 14.64 7.53
N GLY A 130 -21.03 15.60 7.82
CA GLY A 130 -19.65 15.35 8.17
C GLY A 130 -19.47 14.93 9.64
N ALA A 131 -18.24 14.70 10.04
CA ALA A 131 -17.89 14.35 11.43
C ALA A 131 -18.18 15.48 12.44
N ASP A 132 -18.30 16.71 11.96
CA ASP A 132 -18.68 17.91 12.71
C ASP A 132 -20.19 18.07 12.90
N GLY A 133 -21.01 17.19 12.28
CA GLY A 133 -22.47 17.24 12.32
C GLY A 133 -23.10 18.23 11.33
N GLU A 134 -22.29 18.91 10.50
CA GLU A 134 -22.79 19.85 9.50
C GLU A 134 -23.15 19.12 8.20
N THR A 135 -24.18 19.62 7.50
CA THR A 135 -24.59 19.07 6.21
C THR A 135 -23.70 19.58 5.08
N TYR A 136 -23.05 18.69 4.37
CA TYR A 136 -22.18 19.00 3.24
C TYR A 136 -22.78 18.64 1.88
N ALA A 137 -23.61 17.61 1.81
CA ALA A 137 -24.19 17.16 0.56
C ALA A 137 -25.64 16.69 0.74
N ILE A 138 -26.38 16.66 -0.35
CA ILE A 138 -27.73 16.10 -0.41
C ILE A 138 -27.71 14.89 -1.33
N ALA A 139 -28.22 13.78 -0.81
CA ALA A 139 -28.30 12.50 -1.51
C ALA A 139 -29.72 12.19 -1.96
N GLN A 140 -29.87 11.73 -3.21
CA GLN A 140 -31.14 11.28 -3.80
C GLN A 140 -30.87 10.42 -5.02
N GLY A 141 -31.74 9.45 -5.30
CA GLY A 141 -31.67 8.73 -6.57
C GLY A 141 -32.10 7.27 -6.53
N ASN A 142 -32.06 6.63 -7.68
CA ASN A 142 -32.47 5.24 -7.85
C ASN A 142 -31.36 4.29 -7.40
N VAL A 143 -31.73 3.30 -6.61
CA VAL A 143 -30.81 2.34 -6.01
C VAL A 143 -30.46 1.26 -7.02
N VAL A 144 -29.17 1.07 -7.25
CA VAL A 144 -28.59 -0.06 -7.99
C VAL A 144 -28.10 -1.09 -6.99
N VAL A 145 -28.68 -2.26 -7.01
CA VAL A 145 -28.33 -3.39 -6.13
C VAL A 145 -27.65 -4.47 -6.96
N GLY A 146 -26.47 -4.89 -6.54
CA GLY A 146 -25.68 -5.93 -7.21
C GLY A 146 -26.12 -7.36 -6.87
N GLY A 147 -27.06 -7.53 -5.94
CA GLY A 147 -27.54 -8.82 -5.46
C GLY A 147 -28.97 -9.18 -5.91
N LEU A 148 -29.28 -10.47 -5.94
CA LEU A 148 -30.61 -11.00 -6.15
C LEU A 148 -30.98 -11.84 -4.93
N GLY A 149 -32.09 -11.48 -4.27
CA GLY A 149 -32.72 -12.28 -3.22
C GLY A 149 -34.12 -12.69 -3.68
N VAL A 150 -34.38 -13.97 -3.77
CA VAL A 150 -35.71 -14.53 -4.06
C VAL A 150 -36.09 -15.45 -2.89
N THR A 151 -37.28 -15.21 -2.31
CA THR A 151 -37.81 -16.04 -1.26
C THR A 151 -39.09 -16.69 -1.79
N GLY A 152 -39.14 -18.02 -1.80
CA GLY A 152 -40.34 -18.79 -2.16
C GLY A 152 -41.39 -18.77 -1.05
N ASN A 153 -42.65 -19.02 -1.39
CA ASN A 153 -43.74 -19.12 -0.42
C ASN A 153 -43.61 -20.37 0.50
N ASP A 154 -42.74 -21.31 0.12
CA ASP A 154 -42.40 -22.53 0.88
C ASP A 154 -41.26 -22.30 1.90
N GLY A 155 -40.77 -21.07 2.04
CA GLY A 155 -39.67 -20.72 2.92
C GLY A 155 -38.27 -20.93 2.32
N SER A 156 -38.17 -21.41 1.07
CA SER A 156 -36.88 -21.47 0.37
C SER A 156 -36.40 -20.10 0.01
N SER A 157 -35.09 -19.84 0.17
CA SER A 157 -34.48 -18.57 -0.13
C SER A 157 -33.18 -18.79 -0.90
N ILE A 158 -33.05 -18.14 -2.05
CA ILE A 158 -31.82 -18.06 -2.82
C ILE A 158 -31.34 -16.62 -2.75
N ILE A 159 -30.20 -16.39 -2.11
CA ILE A 159 -29.56 -15.08 -2.02
C ILE A 159 -28.23 -15.16 -2.77
N VAL A 160 -28.11 -14.36 -3.84
CA VAL A 160 -26.87 -14.18 -4.60
C VAL A 160 -26.40 -12.76 -4.32
N ASN A 161 -25.24 -12.60 -3.71
CA ASN A 161 -24.71 -11.35 -3.18
C ASN A 161 -25.63 -10.72 -2.10
N VAL A 162 -25.34 -9.48 -1.69
CA VAL A 162 -26.05 -8.79 -0.60
C VAL A 162 -27.10 -7.85 -1.16
N PRO A 163 -28.40 -8.21 -1.13
CA PRO A 163 -29.48 -7.37 -1.69
C PRO A 163 -29.87 -6.19 -0.79
N THR A 164 -29.35 -6.14 0.43
CA THR A 164 -29.62 -5.10 1.45
C THR A 164 -28.65 -3.93 1.38
N VAL A 165 -27.65 -4.00 0.50
CA VAL A 165 -26.71 -2.92 0.20
C VAL A 165 -26.87 -2.54 -1.27
N GLY A 166 -26.89 -1.24 -1.54
CA GLY A 166 -26.97 -0.70 -2.88
C GLY A 166 -26.06 0.49 -3.08
N ARG A 167 -25.83 0.83 -4.33
CA ARG A 167 -25.07 2.00 -4.73
C ARG A 167 -25.94 2.91 -5.57
N ILE A 168 -25.78 4.22 -5.43
CA ILE A 168 -26.39 5.21 -6.31
C ILE A 168 -25.26 5.99 -6.97
N PRO A 169 -24.95 5.71 -8.24
CA PRO A 169 -23.95 6.46 -8.97
C PRO A 169 -24.35 7.92 -9.09
N ARG A 170 -23.45 8.83 -8.77
CA ARG A 170 -23.72 10.28 -8.74
C ARG A 170 -24.95 10.65 -7.93
N GLY A 171 -25.18 9.91 -6.85
CA GLY A 171 -26.38 10.01 -6.04
C GLY A 171 -26.37 11.13 -5.00
N ALA A 172 -25.25 11.79 -4.76
CA ALA A 172 -25.15 12.95 -3.89
C ALA A 172 -24.58 14.14 -4.64
N THR A 173 -25.11 15.32 -4.33
CA THR A 173 -24.63 16.62 -4.82
C THR A 173 -24.00 17.38 -3.67
N LEU A 174 -22.80 17.91 -3.87
CA LEU A 174 -22.12 18.76 -2.89
C LEU A 174 -22.81 20.13 -2.81
N GLU A 175 -23.22 20.52 -1.63
CA GLU A 175 -23.86 21.82 -1.36
C GLU A 175 -22.91 22.80 -0.68
N ARG A 176 -22.05 22.30 0.20
CA ARG A 176 -21.13 23.12 0.99
C ARG A 176 -19.69 22.69 0.78
N LEU A 177 -18.82 23.67 0.54
CA LEU A 177 -17.39 23.44 0.36
C LEU A 177 -16.75 22.99 1.68
N VAL A 178 -15.91 21.98 1.63
CA VAL A 178 -14.99 21.64 2.73
C VAL A 178 -13.72 22.46 2.55
N GLU A 179 -13.41 23.29 3.53
CA GLU A 179 -12.18 24.07 3.52
C GLU A 179 -10.96 23.14 3.68
N SER A 180 -9.99 23.30 2.79
CA SER A 180 -8.73 22.56 2.86
C SER A 180 -7.60 23.51 3.27
N PRO A 181 -6.78 23.14 4.25
CA PRO A 181 -5.58 23.90 4.63
C PRO A 181 -4.62 24.14 3.46
N PHE A 182 -4.67 23.29 2.43
CA PHE A 182 -3.86 23.42 1.23
C PHE A 182 -3.98 24.79 0.55
N GLN A 183 -5.18 25.37 0.52
CA GLN A 183 -5.39 26.67 -0.18
C GLN A 183 -4.84 27.85 0.61
N SER A 184 -4.97 27.83 1.93
CA SER A 184 -4.62 28.95 2.83
C SER A 184 -3.16 28.90 3.32
N SER A 185 -2.52 27.74 3.33
CA SER A 185 -1.18 27.56 3.85
C SER A 185 -0.11 28.13 2.94
N GLN A 186 0.94 28.74 3.51
CA GLN A 186 2.16 29.17 2.81
C GLN A 186 3.15 28.02 2.57
N ASN A 187 2.94 26.88 3.17
CA ASN A 187 3.80 25.71 3.05
C ASN A 187 2.95 24.51 2.67
N ILE A 188 3.53 23.62 1.91
CA ILE A 188 3.03 22.29 1.64
C ILE A 188 3.81 21.32 2.51
N ILE A 189 3.14 20.41 3.18
CA ILE A 189 3.78 19.33 3.90
C ILE A 189 3.58 18.06 3.09
N LEU A 190 4.69 17.45 2.70
CA LEU A 190 4.72 16.15 2.05
C LEU A 190 4.89 15.08 3.12
N ASN A 191 4.03 14.09 3.13
CA ASN A 191 4.13 12.93 4.01
C ASN A 191 4.59 11.73 3.19
N LEU A 192 5.72 11.14 3.56
CA LEU A 192 6.19 9.89 2.97
C LEU A 192 5.25 8.74 3.30
N HIS A 193 5.02 7.85 2.35
CA HIS A 193 4.23 6.64 2.56
C HIS A 193 4.93 5.66 3.50
N GLN A 194 6.26 5.64 3.47
CA GLN A 194 7.12 4.88 4.39
C GLN A 194 8.05 5.85 5.10
N SER A 195 8.05 5.80 6.44
CA SER A 195 8.90 6.67 7.26
C SER A 195 10.35 6.23 7.15
N ASP A 196 11.21 7.10 6.61
CA ASP A 196 12.65 6.89 6.52
C ASP A 196 13.39 8.23 6.48
N PHE A 197 14.37 8.41 7.37
CA PHE A 197 15.13 9.65 7.47
C PHE A 197 15.99 9.93 6.22
N SER A 198 16.56 8.88 5.63
CA SER A 198 17.43 9.00 4.45
C SER A 198 16.60 9.40 3.23
N THR A 199 15.44 8.77 3.04
CA THR A 199 14.50 9.13 1.97
C THR A 199 13.95 10.55 2.17
N ALA A 200 13.61 10.95 3.41
CA ALA A 200 13.14 12.31 3.70
C ALA A 200 14.21 13.37 3.35
N MET A 201 15.46 13.07 3.63
CA MET A 201 16.59 13.94 3.25
C MET A 201 16.76 13.99 1.72
N GLY A 202 16.77 12.83 1.05
CA GLY A 202 16.89 12.75 -0.41
C GLY A 202 15.79 13.50 -1.14
N VAL A 203 14.54 13.40 -0.64
CA VAL A 203 13.41 14.20 -1.15
C VAL A 203 13.65 15.69 -0.99
N ALA A 204 14.13 16.13 0.19
CA ALA A 204 14.40 17.55 0.42
C ALA A 204 15.52 18.07 -0.47
N GLU A 205 16.58 17.29 -0.68
CA GLU A 205 17.69 17.63 -1.58
C GLU A 205 17.20 17.72 -3.03
N ALA A 206 16.48 16.73 -3.53
CA ALA A 206 15.96 16.74 -4.90
C ALA A 206 15.02 17.92 -5.18
N VAL A 207 14.17 18.29 -4.21
CA VAL A 207 13.32 19.49 -4.33
C VAL A 207 14.16 20.78 -4.32
N ASN A 208 15.18 20.86 -3.46
CA ASN A 208 16.07 22.03 -3.38
C ASN A 208 16.93 22.19 -4.63
N ASP A 209 17.32 21.12 -5.27
CA ASP A 209 18.08 21.16 -6.54
C ASP A 209 17.24 21.77 -7.67
N VAL A 210 15.94 21.52 -7.70
CA VAL A 210 15.03 22.02 -8.75
C VAL A 210 14.55 23.44 -8.45
N PHE A 211 14.17 23.74 -7.20
CA PHE A 211 13.52 25.01 -6.85
C PHE A 211 14.42 26.01 -6.11
N GLY A 212 15.60 25.60 -5.75
CA GLY A 212 16.58 26.42 -5.02
C GLY A 212 16.71 26.05 -3.54
N PRO A 213 17.78 26.49 -2.89
CA PRO A 213 18.10 26.12 -1.52
C PRO A 213 17.03 26.58 -0.52
N GLU A 214 16.83 25.82 0.53
CA GLU A 214 15.90 26.08 1.64
C GLU A 214 14.41 26.14 1.25
N VAL A 215 14.03 25.68 0.06
CA VAL A 215 12.62 25.51 -0.33
C VAL A 215 12.02 24.31 0.37
N ALA A 216 12.72 23.20 0.44
CA ALA A 216 12.31 22.01 1.16
C ALA A 216 13.18 21.79 2.40
N THR A 217 12.54 21.43 3.51
CA THR A 217 13.20 21.14 4.79
C THR A 217 12.55 19.91 5.40
N PRO A 218 13.28 18.82 5.68
CA PRO A 218 12.71 17.66 6.38
C PRO A 218 12.40 18.07 7.82
N LEU A 219 11.23 17.67 8.31
CA LEU A 219 10.79 17.90 9.68
C LEU A 219 11.07 16.68 10.56
N ASP A 220 10.82 15.51 10.02
CA ASP A 220 11.00 14.21 10.64
C ASP A 220 11.17 13.12 9.58
N ALA A 221 11.18 11.84 9.98
CA ALA A 221 11.34 10.70 9.08
C ALA A 221 10.20 10.53 8.05
N SER A 222 9.07 11.20 8.25
CA SER A 222 7.88 11.03 7.41
C SER A 222 7.38 12.33 6.78
N SER A 223 7.85 13.50 7.26
CA SER A 223 7.27 14.79 6.87
C SER A 223 8.33 15.76 6.36
N ILE A 224 8.10 16.32 5.20
CA ILE A 224 8.93 17.33 4.57
C ILE A 224 8.11 18.61 4.35
N LYS A 225 8.58 19.72 4.87
CA LYS A 225 7.97 21.03 4.65
C LYS A 225 8.54 21.66 3.39
N VAL A 226 7.69 22.04 2.45
CA VAL A 226 8.05 22.71 1.20
C VAL A 226 7.39 24.09 1.16
N ARG A 227 8.16 25.12 0.97
CA ARG A 227 7.68 26.48 0.79
C ARG A 227 6.98 26.62 -0.56
N ALA A 228 5.72 27.04 -0.56
CA ALA A 228 4.91 27.14 -1.77
C ALA A 228 4.50 28.60 -2.05
N PRO A 229 4.24 28.94 -3.33
CA PRO A 229 3.65 30.22 -3.70
C PRO A 229 2.30 30.45 -2.99
N GLN A 230 2.01 31.73 -2.67
CA GLN A 230 0.72 32.10 -2.04
C GLN A 230 -0.42 32.17 -3.04
N ASP A 231 -0.11 32.51 -4.29
CA ASP A 231 -1.11 32.56 -5.37
C ASP A 231 -1.60 31.15 -5.70
N PRO A 232 -2.94 30.92 -5.65
CA PRO A 232 -3.50 29.59 -5.87
C PRO A 232 -3.15 28.97 -7.23
N ALA A 233 -3.10 29.78 -8.30
CA ALA A 233 -2.78 29.29 -9.63
C ALA A 233 -1.31 28.88 -9.74
N GLN A 234 -0.41 29.71 -9.17
CA GLN A 234 1.01 29.37 -9.10
C GLN A 234 1.27 28.15 -8.21
N LYS A 235 0.50 28.00 -7.12
CA LYS A 235 0.60 26.84 -6.23
C LYS A 235 0.25 25.55 -6.95
N VAL A 236 -0.80 25.52 -7.76
CA VAL A 236 -1.16 24.34 -8.56
C VAL A 236 -0.06 23.98 -9.55
N SER A 237 0.50 24.98 -10.25
CA SER A 237 1.61 24.78 -11.18
C SER A 237 2.87 24.27 -10.46
N PHE A 238 3.15 24.84 -9.30
CA PHE A 238 4.26 24.42 -8.44
C PHE A 238 4.12 22.95 -7.99
N VAL A 239 2.94 22.56 -7.52
CA VAL A 239 2.67 21.17 -7.13
C VAL A 239 2.81 20.22 -8.29
N SER A 240 2.30 20.59 -9.48
CA SER A 240 2.44 19.77 -10.68
C SER A 240 3.89 19.51 -11.07
N LEU A 241 4.78 20.50 -10.89
CA LEU A 241 6.22 20.31 -11.09
C LEU A 241 6.82 19.45 -9.97
N LEU A 242 6.45 19.74 -8.72
CA LEU A 242 6.91 19.01 -7.53
C LEU A 242 6.61 17.52 -7.61
N GLU A 243 5.40 17.14 -8.00
CA GLU A 243 4.96 15.74 -8.11
C GLU A 243 5.76 14.91 -9.12
N ASN A 244 6.38 15.55 -10.11
CA ASN A 244 7.13 14.88 -11.16
C ASN A 244 8.65 14.89 -10.93
N ILE A 245 9.12 15.37 -9.79
CA ILE A 245 10.54 15.26 -9.42
C ILE A 245 10.86 13.79 -9.19
N GLU A 246 11.94 13.33 -9.78
CA GLU A 246 12.46 11.98 -9.59
C GLU A 246 13.37 11.97 -8.36
N VAL A 247 13.16 11.01 -7.50
CA VAL A 247 13.91 10.80 -6.26
C VAL A 247 14.31 9.34 -6.17
N GLU A 248 15.54 9.07 -5.81
CA GLU A 248 16.01 7.73 -5.49
C GLU A 248 15.72 7.46 -4.00
N PRO A 249 14.73 6.58 -3.68
CA PRO A 249 14.43 6.27 -2.30
C PRO A 249 15.58 5.46 -1.68
N ALA A 250 15.82 5.65 -0.40
CA ALA A 250 16.78 4.82 0.32
C ALA A 250 16.31 3.36 0.35
N GLN A 251 17.26 2.44 0.44
CA GLN A 251 16.94 1.02 0.51
C GLN A 251 16.05 0.74 1.72
N PRO A 252 14.94 0.02 1.53
CA PRO A 252 14.06 -0.33 2.63
C PRO A 252 14.79 -1.21 3.65
N PRO A 253 14.42 -1.16 4.93
CA PRO A 253 14.98 -2.06 5.93
C PRO A 253 14.72 -3.52 5.54
N ALA A 254 15.71 -4.37 5.82
CA ALA A 254 15.65 -5.80 5.55
C ALA A 254 14.44 -6.42 6.28
N ARG A 255 13.53 -7.04 5.54
CA ARG A 255 12.30 -7.64 6.06
C ARG A 255 12.05 -9.02 5.46
N VAL A 256 11.55 -9.91 6.30
CA VAL A 256 11.09 -11.24 5.89
C VAL A 256 9.62 -11.39 6.28
N ILE A 257 8.76 -11.56 5.30
CA ILE A 257 7.33 -11.77 5.52
C ILE A 257 7.03 -13.24 5.26
N VAL A 258 6.49 -13.93 6.25
CA VAL A 258 6.13 -15.34 6.15
C VAL A 258 4.64 -15.51 6.33
N ASN A 259 3.98 -16.08 5.34
CA ASN A 259 2.59 -16.50 5.47
C ASN A 259 2.55 -17.94 5.99
N SER A 260 2.21 -18.09 7.26
CA SER A 260 2.18 -19.39 7.95
C SER A 260 1.14 -20.36 7.38
N ARG A 261 0.08 -19.87 6.77
CA ARG A 261 -0.99 -20.69 6.19
C ARG A 261 -0.65 -21.23 4.81
N THR A 262 0.00 -20.39 3.97
CA THR A 262 0.31 -20.77 2.56
C THR A 262 1.75 -21.22 2.38
N GLY A 263 2.63 -20.98 3.37
CA GLY A 263 4.07 -21.24 3.26
C GLY A 263 4.81 -20.25 2.35
N THR A 264 4.15 -19.16 1.93
CA THR A 264 4.78 -18.16 1.08
C THR A 264 5.74 -17.30 1.90
N ILE A 265 6.97 -17.14 1.41
CA ILE A 265 7.99 -16.30 2.01
C ILE A 265 8.34 -15.19 1.04
N VAL A 266 8.34 -13.96 1.53
CA VAL A 266 8.78 -12.78 0.78
C VAL A 266 9.96 -12.17 1.49
N ILE A 267 11.10 -12.11 0.82
CA ILE A 267 12.33 -11.53 1.32
C ILE A 267 12.46 -10.15 0.68
N GLY A 268 12.47 -9.10 1.49
CA GLY A 268 12.59 -7.72 1.04
C GLY A 268 13.87 -7.08 1.55
N GLY A 269 14.59 -6.38 0.66
CA GLY A 269 15.86 -5.76 0.97
C GLY A 269 17.04 -6.76 0.98
N ASP A 270 18.20 -6.26 1.36
CA ASP A 270 19.45 -7.05 1.46
C ASP A 270 19.49 -7.79 2.81
N VAL A 271 18.81 -8.94 2.88
CA VAL A 271 18.77 -9.76 4.09
C VAL A 271 19.97 -10.68 4.12
N ARG A 272 20.93 -10.39 4.99
CA ARG A 272 22.15 -11.18 5.20
C ARG A 272 22.14 -11.88 6.55
N ILE A 273 22.75 -13.06 6.56
CA ILE A 273 22.89 -13.86 7.77
C ILE A 273 24.37 -13.92 8.15
N THR A 274 24.65 -13.68 9.43
CA THR A 274 25.99 -13.89 10.00
C THR A 274 26.16 -15.34 10.45
N PRO A 275 27.42 -15.85 10.55
CA PRO A 275 27.70 -17.23 10.91
C PRO A 275 26.95 -17.70 12.16
N ALA A 276 26.19 -18.76 12.02
CA ALA A 276 25.38 -19.34 13.11
C ALA A 276 25.10 -20.82 12.87
N VAL A 277 24.81 -21.53 13.94
CA VAL A 277 24.34 -22.91 13.89
C VAL A 277 22.99 -22.97 14.60
N VAL A 278 21.97 -23.38 13.88
CA VAL A 278 20.62 -23.59 14.41
C VAL A 278 20.20 -25.04 14.18
N THR A 279 19.70 -25.68 15.24
CA THR A 279 19.13 -27.02 15.16
C THR A 279 17.65 -26.96 15.52
N HIS A 280 16.81 -27.48 14.65
CA HIS A 280 15.36 -27.60 14.90
C HIS A 280 14.87 -28.99 14.52
N GLY A 281 14.45 -29.79 15.51
CA GLY A 281 14.07 -31.18 15.33
C GLY A 281 15.24 -32.03 14.79
N SER A 282 15.06 -32.58 13.60
CA SER A 282 16.10 -33.33 12.87
C SER A 282 16.90 -32.48 11.87
N LEU A 283 16.60 -31.17 11.77
CA LEU A 283 17.27 -30.22 10.89
C LEU A 283 18.33 -29.44 11.66
N THR A 284 19.55 -29.40 11.12
CA THR A 284 20.64 -28.53 11.64
C THR A 284 21.10 -27.61 10.54
N VAL A 285 21.01 -26.29 10.78
CA VAL A 285 21.48 -25.23 9.88
C VAL A 285 22.77 -24.63 10.45
N ARG A 286 23.84 -24.64 9.68
CA ARG A 286 25.13 -24.07 10.07
C ARG A 286 25.60 -23.07 9.00
N VAL A 287 25.92 -21.85 9.41
CA VAL A 287 26.49 -20.80 8.58
C VAL A 287 27.92 -20.56 9.02
N ASN A 288 28.91 -20.77 8.14
CA ASN A 288 30.33 -20.56 8.41
C ASN A 288 30.86 -19.36 7.64
N GLU A 289 31.95 -18.76 8.14
CA GLU A 289 32.68 -17.69 7.45
C GLU A 289 34.05 -18.21 6.98
N ASP A 290 34.19 -18.53 5.70
CA ASP A 290 35.47 -18.84 5.08
C ASP A 290 35.82 -17.78 4.03
N LYS A 291 36.95 -17.08 4.24
CA LYS A 291 37.49 -16.12 3.27
C LYS A 291 38.68 -16.75 2.58
N GLN A 292 38.56 -17.10 1.30
CA GLN A 292 39.70 -17.50 0.49
C GLN A 292 40.34 -16.26 -0.13
N VAL A 293 41.61 -16.08 0.17
CA VAL A 293 42.42 -15.00 -0.40
C VAL A 293 43.26 -15.57 -1.55
N PHE A 294 42.88 -15.28 -2.77
CA PHE A 294 43.67 -15.61 -3.94
C PHE A 294 44.74 -14.53 -4.19
N GLN A 295 45.97 -14.88 -4.07
CA GLN A 295 47.09 -14.03 -4.42
C GLN A 295 47.55 -14.38 -5.85
N ALA A 296 47.21 -13.54 -6.81
CA ALA A 296 47.68 -13.69 -8.17
C ALA A 296 49.16 -13.28 -8.26
N ASN A 297 50.04 -14.25 -8.48
CA ASN A 297 51.43 -13.97 -8.77
C ASN A 297 51.60 -13.68 -10.27
N ASN A 298 51.82 -12.43 -10.61
CA ASN A 298 52.16 -12.02 -11.96
C ASN A 298 53.65 -12.34 -12.20
N VAL A 299 53.92 -13.35 -13.02
CA VAL A 299 55.28 -13.67 -13.51
C VAL A 299 55.55 -12.91 -14.79
N ALA A 300 56.28 -11.82 -14.72
CA ALA A 300 56.79 -11.15 -15.90
C ALA A 300 58.15 -11.73 -16.24
N GLN A 301 58.29 -12.43 -17.38
CA GLN A 301 59.58 -12.94 -17.90
C GLN A 301 60.26 -11.88 -18.69
N ASN A 302 61.36 -11.35 -18.16
CA ASN A 302 62.30 -10.53 -18.88
C ASN A 302 63.58 -11.33 -19.20
N ALA A 303 64.32 -10.91 -20.24
CA ALA A 303 65.47 -11.62 -20.77
C ALA A 303 66.65 -11.78 -19.79
N GLN A 304 66.54 -11.41 -18.54
CA GLN A 304 67.58 -11.43 -17.49
C GLN A 304 67.17 -12.08 -16.16
N GLY A 305 66.04 -12.80 -16.11
CA GLY A 305 65.58 -13.47 -14.90
C GLY A 305 64.15 -13.12 -14.48
N ALA A 306 63.42 -14.05 -13.88
CA ALA A 306 62.09 -13.84 -13.41
C ALA A 306 62.05 -13.00 -12.11
N ILE A 307 61.41 -11.86 -12.14
CA ILE A 307 61.10 -11.08 -10.94
C ILE A 307 59.64 -11.25 -10.61
N THR A 308 59.32 -11.88 -9.47
CA THR A 308 57.99 -11.98 -8.92
C THR A 308 57.66 -10.74 -8.13
N THR A 309 56.72 -9.94 -8.60
CA THR A 309 56.10 -8.85 -7.82
C THR A 309 54.78 -9.35 -7.22
N PRO A 310 54.52 -9.14 -5.93
CA PRO A 310 53.23 -9.49 -5.33
C PRO A 310 52.12 -8.67 -6.00
N GLY A 311 51.18 -9.36 -6.65
CA GLY A 311 49.97 -8.72 -7.19
C GLY A 311 49.01 -8.34 -6.06
N GLN A 312 48.13 -7.39 -6.33
CA GLN A 312 47.04 -7.04 -5.40
C GLN A 312 46.17 -8.27 -5.15
N ALA A 313 45.95 -8.57 -3.87
CA ALA A 313 45.05 -9.64 -3.45
C ALA A 313 43.60 -9.29 -3.82
N THR A 314 42.99 -10.13 -4.64
CA THR A 314 41.54 -10.05 -4.92
C THR A 314 40.86 -11.11 -4.05
N VAL A 315 39.93 -10.69 -3.24
CA VAL A 315 39.07 -11.58 -2.47
C VAL A 315 37.95 -12.01 -3.41
N VAL A 316 37.84 -13.32 -3.63
CA VAL A 316 36.72 -13.92 -4.37
C VAL A 316 35.99 -14.82 -3.39
N ASP A 317 34.73 -14.59 -3.21
CA ASP A 317 33.86 -15.43 -2.40
C ASP A 317 33.53 -16.67 -3.24
N ASP A 318 33.96 -17.83 -2.77
CA ASP A 318 33.71 -19.13 -3.44
C ASP A 318 32.65 -19.89 -2.61
N THR A 319 31.57 -20.28 -3.28
CA THR A 319 30.43 -20.92 -2.63
C THR A 319 30.45 -22.41 -2.97
N GLU A 320 30.85 -23.27 -2.05
CA GLU A 320 30.76 -24.71 -2.19
C GLU A 320 29.65 -25.26 -1.28
N ILE A 321 28.61 -25.86 -1.89
CA ILE A 321 27.49 -26.48 -1.19
C ILE A 321 27.71 -28.00 -1.19
N GLU A 322 28.05 -28.55 -0.04
CA GLU A 322 28.17 -30.00 0.16
C GLU A 322 26.93 -30.52 0.92
N ILE A 323 26.21 -31.45 0.30
CA ILE A 323 25.04 -32.09 0.90
C ILE A 323 25.39 -33.51 1.30
N GLU A 324 25.61 -33.77 2.57
CA GLU A 324 25.81 -35.10 3.13
C GLU A 324 24.51 -35.62 3.79
N GLN A 325 24.09 -36.79 3.35
CA GLN A 325 22.81 -37.42 3.76
C GLN A 325 23.06 -38.50 4.81
N GLU A 326 22.98 -38.16 6.10
CA GLU A 326 22.81 -39.09 7.21
C GLU A 326 21.91 -38.53 8.33
N PRO A 327 21.36 -39.33 9.28
CA PRO A 327 20.12 -39.02 10.02
C PRO A 327 20.10 -37.82 10.98
N ALA A 328 21.10 -36.98 10.95
CA ALA A 328 21.05 -35.62 11.51
C ALA A 328 21.48 -34.66 10.42
N ARG A 329 20.53 -34.07 9.72
CA ARG A 329 20.78 -33.19 8.57
C ARG A 329 21.31 -31.84 9.06
N ALA A 330 22.62 -31.61 8.93
CA ALA A 330 23.26 -30.33 9.20
C ALA A 330 23.56 -29.62 7.87
N PHE A 331 23.11 -28.39 7.73
CA PHE A 331 23.46 -27.52 6.62
C PHE A 331 24.57 -26.56 7.02
N ILE A 332 25.60 -26.45 6.20
CA ILE A 332 26.69 -25.50 6.36
C ILE A 332 26.54 -24.46 5.25
N PHE A 333 26.40 -23.20 5.64
CA PHE A 333 26.34 -22.08 4.72
C PHE A 333 27.53 -21.16 4.93
N ASP A 334 28.08 -20.62 3.83
CA ASP A 334 29.19 -19.68 3.87
C ASP A 334 28.75 -18.27 4.30
N PRO A 335 29.65 -17.40 4.73
CA PRO A 335 29.31 -16.07 5.21
C PRO A 335 28.87 -15.16 4.06
N GLY A 336 27.82 -14.39 4.34
CA GLY A 336 27.21 -13.51 3.35
C GLY A 336 26.17 -14.19 2.47
N VAL A 337 25.77 -15.43 2.83
CA VAL A 337 24.67 -16.14 2.16
C VAL A 337 23.39 -15.32 2.24
N GLU A 338 22.75 -15.15 1.10
CA GLU A 338 21.44 -14.53 1.06
C GLU A 338 20.43 -15.47 1.73
N LEU A 339 19.47 -14.89 2.43
CA LEU A 339 18.42 -15.68 3.07
C LEU A 339 17.67 -16.57 2.07
N ALA A 340 17.59 -16.18 0.81
CA ALA A 340 16.99 -16.95 -0.26
C ALA A 340 17.60 -18.35 -0.40
N ASP A 341 18.92 -18.46 -0.35
CA ASP A 341 19.65 -19.74 -0.47
C ASP A 341 19.33 -20.68 0.68
N ILE A 342 19.16 -20.13 1.89
CA ILE A 342 18.78 -20.93 3.08
C ILE A 342 17.33 -21.42 2.96
N VAL A 343 16.43 -20.58 2.48
CA VAL A 343 15.03 -20.95 2.24
C VAL A 343 14.95 -22.06 1.19
N ASP A 344 15.70 -21.94 0.12
CA ASP A 344 15.74 -22.96 -0.95
C ASP A 344 16.34 -24.28 -0.46
N ALA A 345 17.38 -24.24 0.34
CA ALA A 345 17.97 -25.42 0.95
C ALA A 345 16.99 -26.14 1.90
N ILE A 346 16.29 -25.41 2.76
CA ILE A 346 15.29 -25.98 3.69
C ILE A 346 14.10 -26.57 2.91
N ASN A 347 13.62 -25.87 1.87
CA ASN A 347 12.58 -26.36 1.00
C ASN A 347 13.02 -27.62 0.23
N GLY A 348 14.26 -27.66 -0.23
CA GLY A 348 14.85 -28.83 -0.93
C GLY A 348 14.90 -30.10 -0.08
N VAL A 349 14.96 -29.97 1.24
CA VAL A 349 14.95 -31.09 2.18
C VAL A 349 13.53 -31.45 2.66
N GLY A 350 12.53 -30.68 2.25
CA GLY A 350 11.13 -30.91 2.62
C GLY A 350 10.77 -30.39 4.00
N GLY A 351 11.44 -29.32 4.47
CA GLY A 351 11.07 -28.59 5.67
C GLY A 351 9.67 -27.99 5.56
N SER A 352 8.91 -28.00 6.65
CA SER A 352 7.59 -27.37 6.66
C SER A 352 7.71 -25.84 6.80
N PRO A 353 6.70 -25.05 6.38
CA PRO A 353 6.67 -23.60 6.63
C PRO A 353 6.81 -23.22 8.12
N ALA A 354 6.32 -24.08 8.99
CA ALA A 354 6.44 -23.86 10.44
C ALA A 354 7.89 -24.04 10.95
N ASP A 355 8.61 -25.02 10.40
CA ASP A 355 10.03 -25.24 10.74
C ASP A 355 10.87 -24.04 10.26
N LEU A 356 10.56 -23.51 9.09
CA LEU A 356 11.21 -22.32 8.54
C LEU A 356 11.01 -21.08 9.42
N VAL A 357 9.79 -20.83 9.89
CA VAL A 357 9.50 -19.74 10.83
C VAL A 357 10.32 -19.92 12.12
N ALA A 358 10.34 -21.12 12.68
CA ALA A 358 11.06 -21.42 13.92
C ALA A 358 12.59 -21.21 13.77
N ILE A 359 13.15 -21.61 12.62
CA ILE A 359 14.58 -21.41 12.32
C ILE A 359 14.89 -19.91 12.16
N LEU A 360 14.06 -19.18 11.42
CA LEU A 360 14.24 -17.73 11.22
C LEU A 360 14.13 -16.95 12.53
N GLU A 361 13.16 -17.30 13.40
CA GLU A 361 13.03 -16.71 14.72
C GLU A 361 14.26 -17.00 15.60
N ALA A 362 14.76 -18.24 15.57
CA ALA A 362 15.96 -18.60 16.30
C ALA A 362 17.20 -17.83 15.80
N LEU A 363 17.36 -17.66 14.48
CA LEU A 363 18.44 -16.86 13.89
C LEU A 363 18.34 -15.38 14.26
N ARG A 364 17.11 -14.83 14.34
CA ARG A 364 16.87 -13.46 14.78
C ARG A 364 17.22 -13.29 16.26
N GLU A 365 16.74 -14.17 17.12
CA GLU A 365 17.04 -14.13 18.57
C GLU A 365 18.53 -14.34 18.85
N ALA A 366 19.23 -15.13 18.03
CA ALA A 366 20.68 -15.27 18.10
C ALA A 366 21.44 -14.02 17.57
N GLY A 367 20.73 -13.05 16.97
CA GLY A 367 21.34 -11.86 16.37
C GLY A 367 22.07 -12.13 15.05
N SER A 368 21.92 -13.32 14.51
CA SER A 368 22.55 -13.72 13.23
C SER A 368 21.75 -13.25 12.03
N LEU A 369 20.44 -13.14 12.13
CA LEU A 369 19.56 -12.54 11.13
C LEU A 369 19.25 -11.10 11.50
N ARG A 370 19.71 -10.16 10.66
CA ARG A 370 19.47 -8.73 10.82
C ARG A 370 18.31 -8.27 9.95
N ALA A 371 17.13 -8.83 10.21
CA ALA A 371 15.91 -8.49 9.48
C ALA A 371 14.70 -8.52 10.42
N GLU A 372 13.68 -7.72 10.10
CA GLU A 372 12.38 -7.79 10.75
C GLU A 372 11.60 -8.99 10.20
N ILE A 373 11.13 -9.90 11.08
CA ILE A 373 10.27 -11.01 10.67
C ILE A 373 8.83 -10.66 10.96
N ILE A 374 8.00 -10.72 9.93
CA ILE A 374 6.55 -10.49 10.00
C ILE A 374 5.84 -11.78 9.61
N VAL A 375 5.09 -12.38 10.54
CA VAL A 375 4.28 -13.58 10.29
C VAL A 375 2.83 -13.15 10.05
N ILE A 376 2.24 -13.59 8.91
CA ILE A 376 0.86 -13.28 8.50
C ILE A 376 0.04 -14.54 8.21
#